data_c8554f69b2539e0def3c881dd961c41c
#
_entry.id   c8554f69b2539e0def3c881dd961c41c
#
_cell.length_a   1.000
_cell.length_b   1.000
_cell.length_c   1.000
_cell.angle_alpha   90.00
_cell.angle_beta   90.00
_cell.angle_gamma   90.00
#
_symmetry.space_group_name_H-M   'P 1'
#
loop_
_entity.id
_entity.type
_entity.pdbx_description
1 polymer ?
#
loop_
_entity_poly.entity_id
_entity_poly.type
_entity_poly.pdbx_seq_one_letter_code
_entity_poly.pdbx_strand_id
1 'polypeptide(L)'
;YASRERTENNPLLHLIRHAIAFIKTKPFGNAIIRNNREISECVQLVYDSTPDYSLHDRQRVIARNKRPVSHPYYTAYRPLQKLCLMILLHNKLKYATEPKKVYGILFDGAWLWEEYLATLLTRAPLNFTHSENRTGKNGICVYRGNPRYPDFYRGVQLPSVVLNENSKEAIAGHCILDAKYKRMGGGPGREDLHQMITYLHIFPAQKGAFIHPVEGGGDGVAFAEPKNLFGYGGTISKIAVP
;
A
#
# COMPACT_ATOMS: atom_id res chain seq x y z
N TYR A 1 39.62 22.10 -13.85
CA TYR A 1 39.40 20.81 -13.14
C TYR A 1 38.15 20.97 -12.28
N ALA A 2 37.04 20.32 -12.63
CA ALA A 2 35.84 20.26 -11.79
C ALA A 2 36.06 19.14 -10.77
N SER A 3 36.32 19.48 -9.50
CA SER A 3 36.38 18.50 -8.43
C SER A 3 34.96 18.01 -8.13
N ARG A 4 34.74 16.72 -8.18
CA ARG A 4 33.48 16.10 -7.69
C ARG A 4 33.58 15.97 -6.17
N GLU A 5 33.09 16.95 -5.46
CA GLU A 5 32.89 16.82 -4.03
C GLU A 5 31.69 15.89 -3.77
N ARG A 6 31.92 14.86 -2.96
CA ARG A 6 30.84 14.03 -2.39
C ARG A 6 30.28 14.76 -1.17
N THR A 7 29.28 15.59 -1.39
CA THR A 7 28.58 16.27 -0.30
C THR A 7 27.12 15.83 -0.27
N GLU A 8 26.59 15.66 0.94
CA GLU A 8 25.17 15.41 1.15
C GLU A 8 24.33 16.66 0.81
N ASN A 9 24.93 17.85 0.93
CA ASN A 9 24.31 19.11 0.51
C ASN A 9 24.32 19.26 -1.01
N ASN A 10 23.38 18.60 -1.67
CA ASN A 10 23.31 18.48 -3.13
C ASN A 10 21.94 18.86 -3.69
N PRO A 11 21.83 19.13 -5.01
CA PRO A 11 20.57 19.55 -5.63
C PRO A 11 19.39 18.60 -5.43
N LEU A 12 19.63 17.28 -5.29
CA LEU A 12 18.56 16.31 -5.06
C LEU A 12 17.98 16.45 -3.65
N LEU A 13 18.83 16.58 -2.62
CA LEU A 13 18.35 16.80 -1.26
C LEU A 13 17.65 18.14 -1.09
N HIS A 14 18.11 19.20 -1.78
CA HIS A 14 17.37 20.46 -1.85
C HIS A 14 15.99 20.29 -2.50
N LEU A 15 15.86 19.47 -3.55
CA LEU A 15 14.57 19.16 -4.17
C LEU A 15 13.62 18.46 -3.20
N ILE A 16 14.12 17.46 -2.47
CA ILE A 16 13.35 16.74 -1.45
C ILE A 16 12.90 17.71 -0.35
N ARG A 17 13.79 18.58 0.12
CA ARG A 17 13.45 19.60 1.14
C ARG A 17 12.38 20.57 0.66
N HIS A 18 12.41 21.01 -0.60
CA HIS A 18 11.34 21.82 -1.20
C HIS A 18 10.01 21.07 -1.26
N ALA A 19 10.02 19.76 -1.59
CA ALA A 19 8.83 18.94 -1.59
C ALA A 19 8.24 18.80 -0.16
N ILE A 20 9.09 18.55 0.85
CA ILE A 20 8.69 18.51 2.26
C ILE A 20 8.08 19.85 2.69
N ALA A 21 8.74 20.96 2.40
CA ALA A 21 8.24 22.31 2.71
C ALA A 21 6.87 22.54 2.07
N PHE A 22 6.68 22.13 0.81
CA PHE A 22 5.41 22.21 0.13
C PHE A 22 4.31 21.35 0.76
N ILE A 23 4.62 20.09 1.12
CA ILE A 23 3.69 19.19 1.80
C ILE A 23 3.23 19.80 3.12
N LYS A 24 4.13 20.39 3.91
CA LYS A 24 3.80 21.06 5.18
C LYS A 24 2.80 22.21 5.03
N THR A 25 2.67 22.81 3.85
CA THR A 25 1.67 23.86 3.59
C THR A 25 0.26 23.31 3.31
N LYS A 26 0.12 22.00 3.16
CA LYS A 26 -1.17 21.37 2.85
C LYS A 26 -1.91 20.94 4.10
N PRO A 27 -3.28 20.93 4.06
CA PRO A 27 -4.05 20.28 5.11
C PRO A 27 -3.51 18.87 5.35
N PHE A 28 -3.42 18.46 6.61
CA PHE A 28 -2.86 17.16 7.03
C PHE A 28 -1.35 16.92 6.76
N GLY A 29 -0.67 17.76 5.95
CA GLY A 29 0.74 17.57 5.63
C GLY A 29 1.66 17.48 6.85
N ASN A 30 1.43 18.33 7.86
CA ASN A 30 2.16 18.26 9.13
C ASN A 30 1.83 16.99 9.93
N ALA A 31 0.56 16.54 9.90
CA ALA A 31 0.15 15.31 10.59
C ALA A 31 0.85 14.08 10.01
N ILE A 32 0.90 13.96 8.68
CA ILE A 32 1.60 12.86 7.99
C ILE A 32 3.06 12.76 8.43
N ILE A 33 3.74 13.90 8.56
CA ILE A 33 5.16 13.92 8.93
C ILE A 33 5.35 13.60 10.42
N ARG A 34 4.49 14.13 11.31
CA ARG A 34 4.67 14.01 12.77
C ARG A 34 4.18 12.69 13.34
N ASN A 35 3.16 12.09 12.76
CA ASN A 35 2.53 10.87 13.28
C ASN A 35 3.35 9.59 13.01
N ASN A 36 4.42 9.69 12.23
CA ASN A 36 5.33 8.57 12.00
C ASN A 36 6.76 8.98 12.39
N ARG A 37 7.33 8.26 13.34
CA ARG A 37 8.67 8.53 13.88
C ARG A 37 9.75 8.38 12.81
N GLU A 38 9.71 7.33 11.98
CA GLU A 38 10.69 7.10 10.92
C GLU A 38 10.68 8.25 9.90
N ILE A 39 9.47 8.72 9.51
CA ILE A 39 9.34 9.86 8.60
C ILE A 39 9.90 11.13 9.24
N SER A 40 9.63 11.38 10.51
CA SER A 40 10.17 12.54 11.24
C SER A 40 11.70 12.52 11.29
N GLU A 41 12.29 11.37 11.58
CA GLU A 41 13.75 11.18 11.60
C GLU A 41 14.37 11.41 10.22
N CYS A 42 13.79 10.86 9.16
CA CYS A 42 14.22 11.10 7.78
C CYS A 42 14.11 12.58 7.37
N VAL A 43 13.04 13.25 7.76
CA VAL A 43 12.84 14.68 7.48
C VAL A 43 13.90 15.50 8.21
N GLN A 44 14.22 15.17 9.44
CA GLN A 44 15.28 15.85 10.22
C GLN A 44 16.64 15.66 9.55
N LEU A 45 16.96 14.43 9.13
CA LEU A 45 18.20 14.14 8.40
C LEU A 45 18.34 15.00 7.13
N VAL A 46 17.26 15.14 6.34
CA VAL A 46 17.26 16.03 5.16
C VAL A 46 17.53 17.48 5.55
N TYR A 47 17.00 17.94 6.68
CA TYR A 47 17.20 19.31 7.16
C TYR A 47 18.65 19.55 7.56
N ASP A 48 19.23 18.62 8.29
CA ASP A 48 20.61 18.72 8.77
C ASP A 48 21.62 18.64 7.60
N SER A 49 21.28 17.85 6.58
CA SER A 49 22.13 17.68 5.37
C SER A 49 22.01 18.84 4.36
N THR A 50 21.12 19.81 4.58
CA THR A 50 20.92 20.92 3.63
C THR A 50 21.00 22.30 4.30
N PRO A 51 22.15 22.69 4.89
CA PRO A 51 22.27 23.97 5.59
C PRO A 51 22.03 25.18 4.69
N ASP A 52 22.45 25.13 3.43
CA ASP A 52 22.34 26.22 2.46
C ASP A 52 20.97 26.31 1.78
N TYR A 53 19.95 25.65 2.33
CA TYR A 53 18.60 25.67 1.74
C TYR A 53 17.95 27.05 1.81
N SER A 54 17.42 27.51 0.68
CA SER A 54 16.60 28.70 0.59
C SER A 54 15.26 28.42 -0.13
N LEU A 55 14.17 28.87 0.46
CA LEU A 55 12.83 28.76 -0.17
C LEU A 55 12.75 29.46 -1.54
N HIS A 56 13.53 30.51 -1.74
CA HIS A 56 13.55 31.31 -2.96
C HIS A 56 14.22 30.57 -4.13
N ASP A 57 15.05 29.59 -3.88
CA ASP A 57 15.77 28.81 -4.90
C ASP A 57 14.96 27.71 -5.57
N ARG A 58 13.67 27.60 -5.26
CA ARG A 58 12.80 26.50 -5.74
C ARG A 58 12.88 26.29 -7.27
N GLN A 59 12.77 27.36 -8.05
CA GLN A 59 12.82 27.26 -9.52
C GLN A 59 14.18 26.78 -10.03
N ARG A 60 15.25 27.27 -9.43
CA ARG A 60 16.63 26.89 -9.75
C ARG A 60 16.88 25.41 -9.40
N VAL A 61 16.40 24.95 -8.23
CA VAL A 61 16.52 23.56 -7.81
C VAL A 61 15.72 22.62 -8.71
N ILE A 62 14.49 22.99 -9.08
CA ILE A 62 13.69 22.24 -10.06
C ILE A 62 14.43 22.13 -11.41
N ALA A 63 14.97 23.23 -11.91
CA ALA A 63 15.68 23.25 -13.19
C ALA A 63 16.90 22.33 -13.20
N ARG A 64 17.67 22.30 -12.11
CA ARG A 64 18.84 21.41 -11.93
C ARG A 64 18.45 19.93 -11.86
N ASN A 65 17.25 19.61 -11.39
CA ASN A 65 16.76 18.24 -11.21
C ASN A 65 15.89 17.72 -12.39
N LYS A 66 15.81 18.44 -13.51
CA LYS A 66 15.08 17.97 -14.70
C LYS A 66 15.70 16.71 -15.33
N ARG A 67 17.01 16.55 -15.22
CA ARG A 67 17.68 15.34 -15.70
C ARG A 67 17.56 14.25 -14.62
N PRO A 68 17.14 13.02 -15.01
CA PRO A 68 17.04 11.91 -14.06
C PRO A 68 18.38 11.59 -13.41
N VAL A 69 18.37 11.40 -12.09
CA VAL A 69 19.53 10.89 -11.36
C VAL A 69 19.72 9.43 -11.71
N SER A 70 20.96 9.05 -11.98
CA SER A 70 21.37 7.65 -12.12
C SER A 70 22.45 7.36 -11.08
N HIS A 71 22.20 6.39 -10.21
CA HIS A 71 23.16 5.93 -9.22
C HIS A 71 23.18 4.40 -9.22
N PRO A 72 24.36 3.76 -9.36
CA PRO A 72 24.43 2.30 -9.50
C PRO A 72 23.91 1.52 -8.27
N TYR A 73 24.06 2.08 -7.06
CA TYR A 73 23.68 1.43 -5.81
C TYR A 73 22.36 1.92 -5.23
N TYR A 74 21.95 3.17 -5.50
CA TYR A 74 20.75 3.78 -4.91
C TYR A 74 19.69 4.03 -5.96
N THR A 75 19.08 2.95 -6.43
CA THR A 75 18.05 2.99 -7.50
C THR A 75 16.79 3.74 -7.08
N ALA A 76 16.49 3.81 -5.78
CA ALA A 76 15.34 4.52 -5.22
C ALA A 76 15.40 6.06 -5.41
N TYR A 77 16.55 6.63 -5.66
CA TYR A 77 16.68 8.09 -5.86
C TYR A 77 15.95 8.59 -7.11
N ARG A 78 15.92 7.81 -8.18
CA ARG A 78 15.25 8.19 -9.42
C ARG A 78 13.72 8.30 -9.28
N PRO A 79 13.00 7.32 -8.72
CA PRO A 79 11.57 7.45 -8.47
C PRO A 79 11.26 8.55 -7.44
N LEU A 80 12.08 8.73 -6.41
CA LEU A 80 11.93 9.81 -5.44
C LEU A 80 12.07 11.20 -6.08
N GLN A 81 13.09 11.41 -6.92
CA GLN A 81 13.26 12.64 -7.69
C GLN A 81 12.04 12.93 -8.56
N LYS A 82 11.53 11.91 -9.28
CA LYS A 82 10.33 12.04 -10.11
C LYS A 82 9.13 12.46 -9.27
N LEU A 83 8.92 11.84 -8.13
CA LEU A 83 7.82 12.17 -7.21
C LEU A 83 7.93 13.61 -6.71
N CYS A 84 9.10 14.04 -6.24
CA CYS A 84 9.33 15.42 -5.80
C CYS A 84 9.04 16.45 -6.90
N LEU A 85 9.49 16.19 -8.13
CA LEU A 85 9.20 17.04 -9.26
C LEU A 85 7.70 17.10 -9.58
N MET A 86 6.99 15.98 -9.52
CA MET A 86 5.53 15.94 -9.71
C MET A 86 4.81 16.78 -8.65
N ILE A 87 5.20 16.67 -7.40
CA ILE A 87 4.64 17.44 -6.28
C ILE A 87 4.89 18.94 -6.49
N LEU A 88 6.11 19.33 -6.84
CA LEU A 88 6.51 20.74 -6.92
C LEU A 88 6.03 21.44 -8.19
N LEU A 89 5.93 20.71 -9.30
CA LEU A 89 5.47 21.26 -10.59
C LEU A 89 3.95 21.25 -10.70
N HIS A 90 3.21 20.62 -9.76
CA HIS A 90 1.77 20.41 -9.87
C HIS A 90 1.42 19.86 -11.27
N ASN A 91 2.13 18.82 -11.72
CA ASN A 91 1.94 18.28 -13.05
C ASN A 91 0.48 17.89 -13.24
N LYS A 92 -0.17 18.65 -14.12
CA LYS A 92 -1.57 18.49 -14.47
C LYS A 92 -1.74 17.15 -15.15
N LEU A 93 -2.41 16.22 -14.51
CA LEU A 93 -2.94 15.07 -15.21
C LEU A 93 -4.03 15.59 -16.16
N LYS A 94 -3.72 15.61 -17.44
CA LYS A 94 -4.72 15.86 -18.48
C LYS A 94 -5.57 14.60 -18.58
N TYR A 95 -6.68 14.58 -17.89
CA TYR A 95 -7.74 13.62 -18.15
C TYR A 95 -8.75 14.28 -19.08
N ALA A 96 -8.93 13.67 -20.25
CA ALA A 96 -9.94 13.96 -21.28
C ALA A 96 -10.05 15.43 -21.80
N THR A 97 -10.66 15.58 -22.92
CA THR A 97 -10.83 16.75 -23.81
C THR A 97 -11.67 17.91 -23.23
N GLU A 98 -11.98 17.93 -21.94
CA GLU A 98 -12.79 18.96 -21.30
C GLU A 98 -11.93 19.96 -20.47
N PRO A 99 -12.28 21.26 -20.41
CA PRO A 99 -11.42 22.33 -19.89
C PRO A 99 -11.28 22.38 -18.36
N LYS A 100 -11.79 21.43 -17.60
CA LYS A 100 -11.61 21.36 -16.14
C LYS A 100 -10.26 20.73 -15.82
N LYS A 101 -9.30 21.58 -15.44
CA LYS A 101 -7.96 21.16 -14.99
C LYS A 101 -8.03 20.45 -13.65
N VAL A 102 -7.86 19.15 -13.63
CA VAL A 102 -7.69 18.38 -12.40
C VAL A 102 -6.22 18.42 -11.98
N TYR A 103 -5.97 18.86 -10.76
CA TYR A 103 -4.64 18.88 -10.16
C TYR A 103 -4.56 17.73 -9.15
N GLY A 104 -3.62 16.82 -9.33
CA GLY A 104 -3.44 15.71 -8.39
C GLY A 104 -2.35 14.74 -8.83
N ILE A 105 -1.98 13.87 -7.93
CA ILE A 105 -1.20 12.68 -8.23
C ILE A 105 -2.20 11.54 -8.33
N LEU A 106 -2.26 10.88 -9.49
CA LEU A 106 -3.05 9.66 -9.64
C LEU A 106 -2.30 8.54 -8.92
N PHE A 107 -2.90 7.97 -7.92
CA PHE A 107 -2.43 6.74 -7.29
C PHE A 107 -3.58 5.73 -7.22
N ASP A 108 -3.21 4.47 -7.22
CA ASP A 108 -4.14 3.37 -7.07
C ASP A 108 -4.56 3.29 -5.59
N GLY A 109 -5.76 3.79 -5.29
CA GLY A 109 -6.28 3.80 -3.92
C GLY A 109 -6.52 2.39 -3.36
N ALA A 110 -6.84 1.43 -4.21
CA ALA A 110 -7.01 0.04 -3.79
C ALA A 110 -5.67 -0.57 -3.38
N TRP A 111 -4.63 -0.35 -4.17
CA TRP A 111 -3.28 -0.77 -3.81
C TRP A 111 -2.78 -0.09 -2.52
N LEU A 112 -2.99 1.21 -2.36
CA LEU A 112 -2.59 1.93 -1.14
C LEU A 112 -3.31 1.39 0.10
N TRP A 113 -4.59 1.04 -0.04
CA TRP A 113 -5.38 0.41 1.02
C TRP A 113 -4.82 -0.95 1.41
N GLU A 114 -4.48 -1.79 0.43
CA GLU A 114 -3.87 -3.10 0.63
C GLU A 114 -2.52 -2.99 1.35
N GLU A 115 -1.63 -2.07 0.91
CA GLU A 115 -0.35 -1.81 1.57
C GLU A 115 -0.50 -1.28 3.01
N TYR A 116 -1.47 -0.40 3.24
CA TYR A 116 -1.80 0.04 4.60
C TYR A 116 -2.20 -1.13 5.49
N LEU A 117 -3.11 -1.99 5.02
CA LEU A 117 -3.52 -3.18 5.74
C LEU A 117 -2.35 -4.15 5.96
N ALA A 118 -1.44 -4.27 4.99
CA ALA A 118 -0.25 -5.11 5.13
C ALA A 118 0.61 -4.67 6.32
N THR A 119 0.75 -3.37 6.56
CA THR A 119 1.52 -2.87 7.72
C THR A 119 0.91 -3.27 9.07
N LEU A 120 -0.40 -3.51 9.12
CA LEU A 120 -1.13 -3.87 10.34
C LEU A 120 -1.24 -5.38 10.51
N LEU A 121 -1.59 -6.10 9.43
CA LEU A 121 -1.98 -7.51 9.50
C LEU A 121 -0.77 -8.45 9.52
N THR A 122 0.36 -8.08 8.96
CA THR A 122 1.55 -8.95 8.92
C THR A 122 2.34 -8.96 10.24
N ARG A 123 2.04 -8.02 11.14
CA ARG A 123 2.71 -7.92 12.44
C ARG A 123 2.02 -8.78 13.50
N ALA A 124 2.79 -9.15 14.54
CA ALA A 124 2.25 -9.84 15.73
C ALA A 124 1.19 -8.96 16.42
N PRO A 125 0.13 -9.52 16.99
CA PRO A 125 -0.17 -10.96 17.09
C PRO A 125 -0.91 -11.54 15.87
N LEU A 126 -1.23 -10.74 14.86
CA LEU A 126 -2.08 -11.15 13.75
C LEU A 126 -1.39 -12.10 12.77
N ASN A 127 -0.14 -11.80 12.40
CA ASN A 127 0.75 -12.66 11.61
C ASN A 127 0.11 -13.21 10.32
N PHE A 128 -0.62 -12.39 9.57
CA PHE A 128 -1.11 -12.76 8.26
C PHE A 128 0.04 -12.73 7.24
N THR A 129 -0.01 -13.60 6.27
CA THR A 129 0.84 -13.52 5.09
C THR A 129 0.17 -12.62 4.07
N HIS A 130 0.88 -11.61 3.57
CA HIS A 130 0.46 -10.77 2.46
C HIS A 130 0.97 -11.37 1.14
N SER A 131 0.10 -11.58 0.17
CA SER A 131 0.47 -12.00 -1.17
C SER A 131 0.37 -10.84 -2.15
N GLU A 132 1.37 -10.73 -3.03
CA GLU A 132 1.51 -9.60 -3.93
C GLU A 132 1.36 -10.07 -5.39
N ASN A 133 0.20 -9.85 -5.99
CA ASN A 133 -0.05 -10.22 -7.38
C ASN A 133 0.94 -9.53 -8.35
N ARG A 134 1.32 -8.27 -8.07
CA ARG A 134 2.22 -7.49 -8.94
C ARG A 134 3.64 -8.03 -9.00
N THR A 135 4.13 -8.59 -7.91
CA THR A 135 5.50 -9.14 -7.79
C THR A 135 5.53 -10.66 -7.91
N GLY A 136 4.37 -11.31 -7.87
CA GLY A 136 4.25 -12.77 -7.81
C GLY A 136 4.64 -13.38 -6.47
N LYS A 137 4.77 -12.57 -5.42
CA LYS A 137 5.22 -13.01 -4.10
C LYS A 137 4.10 -13.65 -3.30
N ASN A 138 4.41 -14.73 -2.60
CA ASN A 138 3.47 -15.44 -1.73
C ASN A 138 2.17 -15.90 -2.41
N GLY A 139 2.19 -16.10 -3.72
CA GLY A 139 1.06 -16.68 -4.44
C GLY A 139 0.88 -18.17 -4.13
N ILE A 140 -0.36 -18.62 -4.13
CA ILE A 140 -0.73 -20.02 -3.85
C ILE A 140 -1.22 -20.67 -5.13
N CYS A 141 -0.59 -21.77 -5.56
CA CYS A 141 -0.96 -22.45 -6.78
C CYS A 141 -2.25 -23.27 -6.62
N VAL A 142 -3.22 -23.02 -7.50
CA VAL A 142 -4.43 -23.86 -7.64
C VAL A 142 -4.06 -25.23 -8.25
N TYR A 143 -3.20 -25.18 -9.26
CA TYR A 143 -2.51 -26.31 -9.88
C TYR A 143 -1.15 -25.82 -10.42
N ARG A 144 -0.29 -26.72 -10.82
CA ARG A 144 1.07 -26.37 -11.24
C ARG A 144 1.09 -25.26 -12.30
N GLY A 145 1.72 -24.14 -11.97
CA GLY A 145 1.86 -22.98 -12.88
C GLY A 145 0.67 -22.00 -12.89
N ASN A 146 -0.33 -22.17 -12.02
CA ASN A 146 -1.47 -21.27 -11.94
C ASN A 146 -1.65 -20.70 -10.52
N PRO A 147 -0.88 -19.68 -10.11
CA PRO A 147 -0.99 -19.09 -8.79
C PRO A 147 -2.25 -18.21 -8.66
N ARG A 148 -2.75 -18.12 -7.45
CA ARG A 148 -3.75 -17.15 -7.00
C ARG A 148 -3.16 -16.35 -5.84
N TYR A 149 -3.64 -15.13 -5.68
CA TYR A 149 -3.10 -14.17 -4.74
C TYR A 149 -4.25 -13.62 -3.88
N PRO A 150 -4.71 -14.36 -2.85
CA PRO A 150 -5.60 -13.77 -1.85
C PRO A 150 -4.82 -12.71 -1.09
N ASP A 151 -5.36 -11.50 -0.91
CA ASP A 151 -4.60 -10.38 -0.38
C ASP A 151 -3.90 -10.72 0.95
N PHE A 152 -4.63 -11.36 1.87
CA PHE A 152 -4.06 -11.83 3.14
C PHE A 152 -4.58 -13.21 3.51
N TYR A 153 -3.70 -14.05 4.04
CA TYR A 153 -4.09 -15.35 4.56
C TYR A 153 -3.28 -15.76 5.79
N ARG A 154 -3.86 -16.61 6.62
CA ARG A 154 -3.21 -17.15 7.81
C ARG A 154 -3.58 -18.61 8.00
N GLY A 155 -2.60 -19.41 8.44
CA GLY A 155 -2.80 -20.83 8.74
C GLY A 155 -2.96 -21.73 7.51
N VAL A 156 -2.98 -21.17 6.30
CA VAL A 156 -3.06 -21.94 5.06
C VAL A 156 -1.72 -22.61 4.81
N GLN A 157 -1.66 -23.94 4.93
CA GLN A 157 -0.48 -24.69 4.52
C GLN A 157 -0.44 -24.73 3.00
N LEU A 158 0.68 -24.30 2.43
CA LEU A 158 0.91 -24.40 0.98
C LEU A 158 0.85 -25.88 0.59
N PRO A 159 0.17 -26.24 -0.52
CA PRO A 159 0.06 -27.62 -0.96
C PRO A 159 1.35 -28.10 -1.60
N SER A 160 2.39 -28.27 -0.81
CA SER A 160 3.55 -29.09 -1.18
C SER A 160 3.40 -30.52 -0.67
N VAL A 161 2.35 -30.82 0.07
CA VAL A 161 2.09 -32.13 0.68
C VAL A 161 0.64 -32.51 0.40
N VAL A 162 0.47 -33.69 -0.15
CA VAL A 162 -0.81 -34.41 -0.18
C VAL A 162 -1.44 -34.36 1.22
N LEU A 163 -2.59 -33.69 1.33
CA LEU A 163 -3.32 -33.60 2.59
C LEU A 163 -3.72 -35.03 3.02
N ASN A 164 -3.05 -35.56 4.00
CA ASN A 164 -3.49 -36.77 4.68
C ASN A 164 -4.77 -36.45 5.47
N GLU A 165 -5.69 -37.39 5.54
CA GLU A 165 -7.01 -37.24 6.17
C GLU A 165 -6.99 -36.77 7.64
N ASN A 166 -5.85 -36.88 8.32
CA ASN A 166 -5.64 -36.42 9.70
C ASN A 166 -5.40 -34.91 9.84
N SER A 167 -5.40 -34.16 8.73
CA SER A 167 -5.14 -32.70 8.73
C SER A 167 -6.38 -31.86 9.03
N LYS A 168 -7.55 -32.45 9.28
CA LYS A 168 -8.82 -31.70 9.46
C LYS A 168 -8.83 -30.78 10.69
N GLU A 169 -8.13 -31.13 11.76
CA GLU A 169 -8.05 -30.30 12.97
C GLU A 169 -7.15 -29.06 12.79
N ALA A 170 -6.13 -29.14 11.93
CA ALA A 170 -5.25 -28.01 11.64
C ALA A 170 -5.92 -26.90 10.80
N ILE A 171 -7.05 -27.20 10.17
CA ILE A 171 -7.78 -26.32 9.23
C ILE A 171 -8.62 -25.27 9.96
N ALA A 172 -9.01 -25.51 11.22
CA ALA A 172 -9.93 -24.62 11.97
C ALA A 172 -9.43 -23.18 12.17
N GLY A 173 -8.13 -22.93 12.03
CA GLY A 173 -7.51 -21.60 12.15
C GLY A 173 -7.30 -20.86 10.82
N HIS A 174 -7.59 -21.51 9.70
CA HIS A 174 -7.33 -20.96 8.38
C HIS A 174 -8.31 -19.85 8.04
N CYS A 175 -7.76 -18.68 7.68
CA CYS A 175 -8.53 -17.48 7.40
C CYS A 175 -7.96 -16.77 6.15
N ILE A 176 -8.86 -16.28 5.31
CA ILE A 176 -8.54 -15.47 4.14
C ILE A 176 -9.21 -14.11 4.31
N LEU A 177 -8.44 -13.04 4.08
CA LEU A 177 -8.94 -11.69 4.06
C LEU A 177 -8.70 -11.09 2.69
N ASP A 178 -9.67 -10.35 2.20
CA ASP A 178 -9.64 -9.69 0.90
C ASP A 178 -9.90 -8.19 1.10
N ALA A 179 -8.98 -7.36 0.65
CA ALA A 179 -8.99 -5.92 0.83
C ALA A 179 -9.85 -5.25 -0.26
N LYS A 180 -10.90 -4.56 0.12
CA LYS A 180 -11.79 -3.88 -0.82
C LYS A 180 -11.83 -2.38 -0.55
N TYR A 181 -11.21 -1.59 -1.41
CA TYR A 181 -11.27 -0.13 -1.33
C TYR A 181 -12.58 0.39 -1.94
N LYS A 182 -13.70 0.00 -1.35
CA LYS A 182 -15.04 0.43 -1.76
C LYS A 182 -16.03 0.34 -0.59
N ARG A 183 -17.12 1.10 -0.67
CA ARG A 183 -18.22 0.99 0.30
C ARG A 183 -18.91 -0.37 0.15
N MET A 184 -19.10 -1.07 1.26
CA MET A 184 -19.75 -2.39 1.30
C MET A 184 -21.05 -2.39 2.13
N GLY A 185 -21.77 -1.27 2.19
CA GLY A 185 -23.00 -1.13 2.96
C GLY A 185 -24.07 -2.16 2.57
N GLY A 186 -24.25 -2.43 1.28
CA GLY A 186 -25.19 -3.44 0.77
C GLY A 186 -24.68 -4.89 0.77
N GLY A 187 -23.46 -5.13 1.26
CA GLY A 187 -22.81 -6.44 1.22
C GLY A 187 -21.80 -6.58 0.09
N PRO A 188 -21.12 -7.73 -0.03
CA PRO A 188 -20.17 -8.01 -1.10
C PRO A 188 -20.89 -8.11 -2.45
N GLY A 189 -20.28 -7.59 -3.50
CA GLY A 189 -20.75 -7.78 -4.85
C GLY A 189 -20.63 -9.24 -5.31
N ARG A 190 -21.31 -9.58 -6.40
CA ARG A 190 -21.32 -10.94 -6.94
C ARG A 190 -19.90 -11.45 -7.23
N GLU A 191 -19.10 -10.64 -7.89
CA GLU A 191 -17.72 -11.02 -8.25
C GLU A 191 -16.81 -11.19 -7.01
N ASP A 192 -16.96 -10.30 -6.01
CA ASP A 192 -16.22 -10.42 -4.75
C ASP A 192 -16.58 -11.73 -4.03
N LEU A 193 -17.87 -12.06 -4.02
CA LEU A 193 -18.36 -13.29 -3.39
C LEU A 193 -17.82 -14.53 -4.13
N HIS A 194 -17.85 -14.56 -5.46
CA HIS A 194 -17.28 -15.65 -6.24
C HIS A 194 -15.79 -15.81 -5.98
N GLN A 195 -15.05 -14.70 -5.92
CA GLN A 195 -13.62 -14.71 -5.61
C GLN A 195 -13.34 -15.32 -4.23
N MET A 196 -14.08 -14.86 -3.20
CA MET A 196 -13.91 -15.35 -1.83
C MET A 196 -14.29 -16.84 -1.71
N ILE A 197 -15.40 -17.28 -2.30
CA ILE A 197 -15.81 -18.69 -2.31
C ILE A 197 -14.73 -19.53 -3.00
N THR A 198 -14.19 -19.07 -4.12
CA THR A 198 -13.11 -19.74 -4.82
C THR A 198 -11.88 -19.89 -3.92
N TYR A 199 -11.49 -18.84 -3.22
CA TYR A 199 -10.37 -18.90 -2.29
C TYR A 199 -10.63 -19.86 -1.13
N LEU A 200 -11.79 -19.79 -0.51
CA LEU A 200 -12.16 -20.70 0.59
C LEU A 200 -12.14 -22.17 0.17
N HIS A 201 -12.58 -22.45 -1.08
CA HIS A 201 -12.59 -23.80 -1.61
C HIS A 201 -11.18 -24.31 -1.93
N ILE A 202 -10.36 -23.48 -2.61
CA ILE A 202 -9.02 -23.89 -3.07
C ILE A 202 -8.04 -24.01 -1.90
N PHE A 203 -8.14 -23.11 -0.91
CA PHE A 203 -7.19 -22.99 0.20
C PHE A 203 -7.76 -23.51 1.52
N PRO A 204 -8.39 -24.64 1.56
CA PRO A 204 -9.26 -25.19 2.60
C PRO A 204 -9.41 -24.29 3.85
N ALA A 205 -9.78 -23.02 3.62
CA ALA A 205 -10.00 -22.04 4.66
C ALA A 205 -11.48 -22.03 5.03
N GLN A 206 -11.76 -22.01 6.34
CA GLN A 206 -13.15 -21.99 6.81
C GLN A 206 -13.69 -20.59 7.06
N LYS A 207 -12.83 -19.58 7.12
CA LYS A 207 -13.20 -18.20 7.42
C LYS A 207 -12.71 -17.27 6.35
N GLY A 208 -13.62 -16.52 5.72
CA GLY A 208 -13.32 -15.43 4.81
C GLY A 208 -13.84 -14.11 5.35
N ALA A 209 -13.12 -13.02 5.11
CA ALA A 209 -13.65 -11.70 5.40
C ALA A 209 -13.20 -10.67 4.37
N PHE A 210 -14.08 -9.71 4.09
CA PHE A 210 -13.76 -8.51 3.31
C PHE A 210 -13.42 -7.38 4.26
N ILE A 211 -12.26 -6.76 4.07
CA ILE A 211 -11.84 -5.58 4.84
C ILE A 211 -12.03 -4.34 3.98
N HIS A 212 -12.79 -3.39 4.46
CA HIS A 212 -13.11 -2.18 3.72
C HIS A 212 -13.05 -0.93 4.59
N PRO A 213 -12.70 0.25 4.03
CA PRO A 213 -12.76 1.50 4.77
C PRO A 213 -14.20 1.95 4.95
N VAL A 214 -14.47 2.67 6.03
CA VAL A 214 -15.73 3.39 6.26
C VAL A 214 -15.46 4.88 6.41
N GLU A 215 -16.43 5.68 5.97
CA GLU A 215 -16.41 7.13 6.20
C GLU A 215 -17.01 7.44 7.58
N GLY A 216 -16.34 8.30 8.31
CA GLY A 216 -16.80 8.77 9.61
C GLY A 216 -16.05 8.14 10.77
N GLY A 217 -15.56 8.98 11.66
CA GLY A 217 -14.73 8.62 12.79
C GLY A 217 -15.45 7.81 13.87
N GLY A 218 -15.70 6.56 13.56
CA GLY A 218 -16.00 5.58 14.60
C GLY A 218 -14.70 5.18 15.30
N ASP A 219 -14.71 5.09 16.61
CA ASP A 219 -13.51 4.84 17.42
C ASP A 219 -13.00 3.39 17.37
N GLY A 220 -13.25 2.64 16.29
CA GLY A 220 -12.72 1.29 16.21
C GLY A 220 -13.16 0.46 15.00
N VAL A 221 -12.52 -0.71 14.88
CA VAL A 221 -12.83 -1.70 13.85
C VAL A 221 -14.17 -2.37 14.18
N ALA A 222 -15.10 -2.37 13.22
CA ALA A 222 -16.40 -3.02 13.37
C ALA A 222 -16.42 -4.37 12.62
N PHE A 223 -16.87 -5.40 13.30
CA PHE A 223 -17.00 -6.75 12.75
C PHE A 223 -18.49 -7.05 12.50
N ALA A 224 -18.86 -7.33 11.25
CA ALA A 224 -20.19 -7.81 10.94
C ALA A 224 -20.36 -9.28 11.32
N GLU A 225 -21.58 -9.70 11.65
CA GLU A 225 -21.89 -11.10 11.89
C GLU A 225 -21.48 -11.99 10.72
N PRO A 226 -20.74 -13.10 10.98
CA PRO A 226 -20.41 -14.07 9.95
C PRO A 226 -21.64 -14.74 9.37
N LYS A 227 -21.69 -14.84 8.05
CA LYS A 227 -22.74 -15.58 7.33
C LYS A 227 -22.21 -16.96 6.96
N ASN A 228 -22.97 -18.00 7.32
CA ASN A 228 -22.64 -19.36 6.94
C ASN A 228 -22.86 -19.55 5.44
N LEU A 229 -21.91 -20.22 4.80
CA LEU A 229 -22.05 -20.69 3.43
C LEU A 229 -22.75 -22.06 3.41
N PHE A 230 -23.67 -22.25 2.50
CA PHE A 230 -24.25 -23.54 2.20
C PHE A 230 -23.32 -24.35 1.29
N GLY A 231 -23.45 -25.66 1.28
CA GLY A 231 -22.62 -26.56 0.47
C GLY A 231 -21.36 -26.99 1.21
N TYR A 232 -20.19 -26.55 0.78
CA TYR A 232 -18.90 -26.97 1.40
C TYR A 232 -18.66 -26.41 2.79
N GLY A 233 -19.52 -25.53 3.27
CA GLY A 233 -19.37 -24.87 4.56
C GLY A 233 -18.45 -23.66 4.54
N GLY A 234 -18.14 -23.19 5.75
CA GLY A 234 -17.34 -21.98 5.94
C GLY A 234 -18.19 -20.74 6.20
N THR A 235 -17.54 -19.67 6.58
CA THR A 235 -18.20 -18.40 6.92
C THR A 235 -17.58 -17.23 6.17
N ILE A 236 -18.41 -16.25 5.84
CA ILE A 236 -17.96 -14.98 5.28
C ILE A 236 -18.45 -13.83 6.17
N SER A 237 -17.57 -12.89 6.47
CA SER A 237 -17.88 -11.68 7.24
C SER A 237 -17.36 -10.42 6.55
N LYS A 238 -17.68 -9.26 7.13
CA LYS A 238 -17.14 -7.96 6.75
C LYS A 238 -16.46 -7.33 7.96
N ILE A 239 -15.35 -6.67 7.70
CA ILE A 239 -14.58 -5.92 8.69
C ILE A 239 -14.49 -4.48 8.19
N ALA A 240 -15.12 -3.57 8.93
CA ALA A 240 -15.10 -2.15 8.62
C ALA A 240 -13.99 -1.47 9.44
N VAL A 241 -13.13 -0.74 8.77
CA VAL A 241 -11.99 -0.02 9.37
C VAL A 241 -12.18 1.47 9.15
N PRO A 242 -12.17 2.31 10.20
CA PRO A 242 -12.32 3.75 10.11
C PRO A 242 -11.13 4.45 9.48
#